data_3a784d0978180378a38e623d509fd169
#
_entry.id   3a784d0978180378a38e623d509fd169
#
_cell.length_a   1.000
_cell.length_b   1.000
_cell.length_c   1.000
_cell.angle_alpha   90.00
_cell.angle_beta   90.00
_cell.angle_gamma   90.00
#
_symmetry.space_group_name_H-M   'P 1'
#
loop_
_entity.id
_entity.type
_entity.pdbx_description
1 polymer ?
#
loop_
_entity_poly.entity_id
_entity_poly.type
_entity_poly.pdbx_seq_one_letter_code
_entity_poly.pdbx_strand_id
1 'polypeptide(L)'
;DEIPAGTFDLVPRFAVPLPIEAIAQVLNVPADRLADFKRWSDDSIANIGSVITDDRRVEAYRGIVEFQHYFAEQLERRKAEPCGDLMSDLVQAVIDTDPLADGTPGPKRPLEMAEMLSIVQQLLVAGNETTTKSITEGVRLLAENPHVLAALQADPAGYAPLVTEEVLRLSTPTQGMFRVATTDTELGGVTIPKGSRLVVVYAAANRDASVWGDDPDRFDPDRPNLKEHLAFGKGIHFCLGAPLSRIELNAAFEAIGRRVERIELADTNDYRYHPSFMLRGLVHLDVSFTMREVAGV
;
A
#
# COMPACT_ATOMS: atom_id res chain seq x y z
N ASP A 1 17.46 -5.29 -12.33
CA ASP A 1 18.31 -4.10 -12.28
C ASP A 1 19.42 -4.33 -11.26
N GLU A 2 20.58 -3.73 -11.47
CA GLU A 2 21.71 -3.88 -10.57
C GLU A 2 21.48 -3.09 -9.28
N ILE A 3 21.70 -3.74 -8.12
CA ILE A 3 21.71 -3.06 -6.84
C ILE A 3 22.94 -2.16 -6.82
N PRO A 4 22.79 -0.85 -6.49
CA PRO A 4 23.92 0.08 -6.46
C PRO A 4 25.03 -0.40 -5.52
N ALA A 5 26.30 -0.19 -5.89
CA ALA A 5 27.41 -0.41 -4.99
C ALA A 5 27.45 0.71 -3.92
N GLY A 6 27.79 0.34 -2.68
CA GLY A 6 27.85 1.28 -1.55
C GLY A 6 26.49 1.66 -0.98
N THR A 7 26.44 2.81 -0.30
CA THR A 7 25.22 3.31 0.34
C THR A 7 24.32 4.00 -0.68
N PHE A 8 23.02 3.69 -0.63
CA PHE A 8 21.99 4.29 -1.50
C PHE A 8 20.67 4.44 -0.76
N ASP A 9 19.84 5.38 -1.23
CA ASP A 9 18.46 5.51 -0.73
C ASP A 9 17.60 4.40 -1.31
N LEU A 10 17.09 3.54 -0.42
CA LEU A 10 16.26 2.39 -0.76
C LEU A 10 14.91 2.80 -1.37
N VAL A 11 14.36 3.94 -0.94
CA VAL A 11 13.00 4.34 -1.32
C VAL A 11 12.89 4.53 -2.84
N PRO A 12 13.63 5.45 -3.49
CA PRO A 12 13.52 5.65 -4.93
C PRO A 12 14.16 4.53 -5.77
N ARG A 13 15.10 3.76 -5.19
CA ARG A 13 15.86 2.76 -5.95
C ARG A 13 15.24 1.38 -5.98
N PHE A 14 14.46 1.04 -4.95
CA PHE A 14 13.90 -0.31 -4.80
C PHE A 14 12.42 -0.30 -4.37
N ALA A 15 12.07 0.42 -3.31
CA ALA A 15 10.74 0.32 -2.72
C ALA A 15 9.63 0.96 -3.58
N VAL A 16 9.92 2.07 -4.30
CA VAL A 16 8.98 2.75 -5.19
C VAL A 16 8.81 2.03 -6.54
N PRO A 17 9.88 1.62 -7.27
CA PRO A 17 9.71 1.07 -8.61
C PRO A 17 8.84 -0.18 -8.64
N LEU A 18 8.99 -1.09 -7.69
CA LEU A 18 8.30 -2.38 -7.71
C LEU A 18 6.76 -2.24 -7.72
N PRO A 19 6.11 -1.56 -6.74
CA PRO A 19 4.66 -1.44 -6.75
C PRO A 19 4.14 -0.48 -7.82
N ILE A 20 4.91 0.54 -8.22
CA ILE A 20 4.48 1.46 -9.28
C ILE A 20 4.43 0.75 -10.65
N GLU A 21 5.40 -0.11 -10.94
CA GLU A 21 5.42 -0.92 -12.15
C GLU A 21 4.29 -1.97 -12.13
N ALA A 22 4.07 -2.62 -10.99
CA ALA A 22 3.00 -3.61 -10.86
C ALA A 22 1.62 -3.01 -11.12
N ILE A 23 1.29 -1.87 -10.50
CA ILE A 23 -0.02 -1.23 -10.72
C ILE A 23 -0.12 -0.59 -12.12
N ALA A 24 0.99 -0.10 -12.68
CA ALA A 24 1.02 0.39 -14.05
C ALA A 24 0.70 -0.73 -15.06
N GLN A 25 1.22 -1.94 -14.83
CA GLN A 25 0.88 -3.12 -15.65
C GLN A 25 -0.60 -3.50 -15.53
N VAL A 26 -1.16 -3.50 -14.31
CA VAL A 26 -2.59 -3.76 -14.09
C VAL A 26 -3.48 -2.75 -14.83
N LEU A 27 -3.07 -1.48 -14.88
CA LEU A 27 -3.77 -0.41 -15.58
C LEU A 27 -3.34 -0.24 -17.05
N ASN A 28 -2.49 -1.13 -17.55
CA ASN A 28 -1.96 -1.10 -18.93
C ASN A 28 -1.36 0.26 -19.30
N VAL A 29 -0.57 0.83 -18.38
CA VAL A 29 0.17 2.09 -18.60
C VAL A 29 1.50 1.76 -19.24
N PRO A 30 1.86 2.37 -20.39
CA PRO A 30 3.10 2.09 -21.06
C PRO A 30 4.32 2.61 -20.28
N ALA A 31 5.46 1.96 -20.48
CA ALA A 31 6.70 2.21 -19.70
C ALA A 31 7.20 3.66 -19.80
N ASP A 32 7.02 4.32 -20.92
CA ASP A 32 7.40 5.73 -21.14
C ASP A 32 6.53 6.73 -20.35
N ARG A 33 5.44 6.26 -19.73
CA ARG A 33 4.54 7.07 -18.90
C ARG A 33 4.72 6.81 -17.38
N LEU A 34 5.64 5.94 -16.97
CA LEU A 34 5.83 5.60 -15.56
C LEU A 34 6.22 6.82 -14.69
N ALA A 35 7.00 7.76 -15.23
CA ALA A 35 7.35 8.99 -14.52
C ALA A 35 6.12 9.88 -14.24
N ASP A 36 5.24 10.04 -15.23
CA ASP A 36 3.97 10.75 -15.03
C ASP A 36 3.07 10.00 -14.05
N PHE A 37 3.02 8.69 -14.18
CA PHE A 37 2.20 7.84 -13.32
C PHE A 37 2.61 7.95 -11.84
N LYS A 38 3.95 7.97 -11.57
CA LYS A 38 4.47 8.23 -10.21
C LYS A 38 4.11 9.63 -9.72
N ARG A 39 4.29 10.66 -10.55
CA ARG A 39 3.94 12.04 -10.22
C ARG A 39 2.45 12.18 -9.90
N TRP A 40 1.57 11.60 -10.69
CA TRP A 40 0.12 11.62 -10.44
C TRP A 40 -0.27 10.90 -9.15
N SER A 41 0.46 9.84 -8.78
CA SER A 41 0.30 9.18 -7.48
C SER A 41 0.64 10.14 -6.34
N ASP A 42 1.81 10.80 -6.40
CA ASP A 42 2.25 11.75 -5.39
C ASP A 42 1.28 12.93 -5.24
N ASP A 43 0.77 13.44 -6.35
CA ASP A 43 -0.21 14.52 -6.39
C ASP A 43 -1.55 14.09 -5.77
N SER A 44 -1.98 12.86 -6.05
CA SER A 44 -3.24 12.31 -5.52
C SER A 44 -3.21 12.12 -4.00
N ILE A 45 -2.04 11.80 -3.42
CA ILE A 45 -1.90 11.60 -1.97
C ILE A 45 -1.53 12.87 -1.20
N ALA A 46 -1.10 13.92 -1.88
CA ALA A 46 -0.53 15.12 -1.24
C ALA A 46 -1.42 15.74 -0.17
N ASN A 47 -2.75 15.63 -0.31
CA ASN A 47 -3.72 16.11 0.67
C ASN A 47 -4.19 15.04 1.67
N ILE A 48 -3.76 13.79 1.55
CA ILE A 48 -4.27 12.70 2.40
C ILE A 48 -3.55 12.70 3.74
N GLY A 49 -4.23 13.23 4.76
CA GLY A 49 -3.71 13.25 6.13
C GLY A 49 -2.51 14.19 6.35
N SER A 50 -2.23 15.10 5.42
CA SER A 50 -1.10 16.03 5.46
C SER A 50 -1.58 17.46 5.36
N VAL A 51 -0.79 18.38 5.93
CA VAL A 51 -0.95 19.83 5.72
C VAL A 51 0.07 20.28 4.69
N ILE A 52 -0.39 20.78 3.55
CA ILE A 52 0.45 21.27 2.46
C ILE A 52 0.18 22.74 2.18
N THR A 53 1.12 23.41 1.55
CA THR A 53 0.96 24.82 1.12
C THR A 53 -0.10 24.94 0.02
N ASP A 54 -0.65 26.15 -0.15
CA ASP A 54 -1.64 26.39 -1.21
C ASP A 54 -1.04 26.20 -2.60
N ASP A 55 0.21 26.59 -2.81
CA ASP A 55 0.92 26.37 -4.08
C ASP A 55 1.05 24.87 -4.39
N ARG A 56 1.48 24.05 -3.41
CA ARG A 56 1.57 22.60 -3.57
C ARG A 56 0.19 21.97 -3.82
N ARG A 57 -0.86 22.51 -3.20
CA ARG A 57 -2.23 22.06 -3.44
C ARG A 57 -2.70 22.33 -4.87
N VAL A 58 -2.41 23.54 -5.39
CA VAL A 58 -2.73 23.88 -6.78
C VAL A 58 -1.97 22.99 -7.76
N GLU A 59 -0.69 22.72 -7.50
CA GLU A 59 0.13 21.81 -8.30
C GLU A 59 -0.47 20.40 -8.30
N ALA A 60 -0.80 19.87 -7.13
CA ALA A 60 -1.41 18.55 -6.98
C ALA A 60 -2.73 18.42 -7.75
N TYR A 61 -3.59 19.43 -7.68
CA TYR A 61 -4.83 19.41 -8.46
C TYR A 61 -4.60 19.44 -9.98
N ARG A 62 -3.55 20.13 -10.47
CA ARG A 62 -3.18 20.08 -11.89
C ARG A 62 -2.76 18.68 -12.30
N GLY A 63 -1.95 18.01 -11.50
CA GLY A 63 -1.55 16.61 -11.75
C GLY A 63 -2.75 15.65 -11.73
N ILE A 64 -3.69 15.83 -10.79
CA ILE A 64 -4.91 15.03 -10.75
C ILE A 64 -5.77 15.25 -12.02
N VAL A 65 -5.92 16.49 -12.48
CA VAL A 65 -6.67 16.78 -13.72
C VAL A 65 -5.99 16.17 -14.95
N GLU A 66 -4.64 16.24 -15.01
CA GLU A 66 -3.88 15.59 -16.09
C GLU A 66 -4.07 14.07 -16.11
N PHE A 67 -4.00 13.43 -14.92
CA PHE A 67 -4.33 12.02 -14.73
C PHE A 67 -5.74 11.70 -15.25
N GLN A 68 -6.74 12.48 -14.85
CA GLN A 68 -8.13 12.26 -15.25
C GLN A 68 -8.31 12.38 -16.78
N HIS A 69 -7.67 13.35 -17.43
CA HIS A 69 -7.71 13.48 -18.88
C HIS A 69 -7.08 12.26 -19.57
N TYR A 70 -5.90 11.83 -19.12
CA TYR A 70 -5.22 10.66 -19.68
C TYR A 70 -6.09 9.40 -19.57
N PHE A 71 -6.62 9.10 -18.38
CA PHE A 71 -7.42 7.90 -18.20
C PHE A 71 -8.81 7.99 -18.80
N ALA A 72 -9.41 9.16 -18.88
CA ALA A 72 -10.67 9.33 -19.64
C ALA A 72 -10.47 8.94 -21.13
N GLU A 73 -9.38 9.38 -21.76
CA GLU A 73 -9.03 9.00 -23.14
C GLU A 73 -8.80 7.49 -23.25
N GLN A 74 -8.08 6.86 -22.30
CA GLN A 74 -7.86 5.43 -22.31
C GLN A 74 -9.15 4.63 -22.14
N LEU A 75 -10.07 5.06 -21.28
CA LEU A 75 -11.38 4.44 -21.08
C LEU A 75 -12.28 4.58 -22.32
N GLU A 76 -12.29 5.75 -22.97
CA GLU A 76 -13.04 5.93 -24.22
C GLU A 76 -12.50 5.03 -25.35
N ARG A 77 -11.18 4.84 -25.44
CA ARG A 77 -10.59 3.88 -26.39
C ARG A 77 -11.07 2.45 -26.11
N ARG A 78 -11.14 2.00 -24.82
CA ARG A 78 -11.62 0.66 -24.45
C ARG A 78 -13.10 0.46 -24.70
N LYS A 79 -13.92 1.52 -24.68
CA LYS A 79 -15.32 1.43 -25.14
C LYS A 79 -15.41 1.08 -26.62
N ALA A 80 -14.55 1.67 -27.45
CA ALA A 80 -14.51 1.41 -28.89
C ALA A 80 -13.83 0.07 -29.21
N GLU A 81 -12.71 -0.22 -28.54
CA GLU A 81 -11.84 -1.38 -28.80
C GLU A 81 -11.40 -2.04 -27.49
N PRO A 82 -12.22 -2.92 -26.90
CA PRO A 82 -11.84 -3.66 -25.69
C PRO A 82 -10.63 -4.57 -25.96
N CYS A 83 -9.68 -4.61 -25.01
CA CYS A 83 -8.45 -5.40 -25.15
C CYS A 83 -8.18 -6.39 -24.01
N GLY A 84 -9.17 -6.71 -23.17
CA GLY A 84 -9.06 -7.70 -22.10
C GLY A 84 -8.19 -7.25 -20.90
N ASP A 85 -8.10 -5.95 -20.68
CA ASP A 85 -7.47 -5.34 -19.52
C ASP A 85 -8.52 -4.85 -18.50
N LEU A 86 -8.07 -4.48 -17.29
CA LEU A 86 -8.96 -3.98 -16.24
C LEU A 86 -9.78 -2.75 -16.67
N MET A 87 -9.24 -1.88 -17.52
CA MET A 87 -10.00 -0.74 -18.05
C MET A 87 -11.12 -1.17 -18.97
N SER A 88 -10.91 -2.23 -19.76
CA SER A 88 -11.97 -2.87 -20.56
C SER A 88 -13.05 -3.48 -19.68
N ASP A 89 -12.67 -4.11 -18.58
CA ASP A 89 -13.63 -4.66 -17.60
C ASP A 89 -14.44 -3.54 -16.95
N LEU A 90 -13.81 -2.42 -16.61
CA LEU A 90 -14.50 -1.25 -16.02
C LEU A 90 -15.55 -0.64 -16.97
N VAL A 91 -15.24 -0.49 -18.25
CA VAL A 91 -16.18 0.09 -19.23
C VAL A 91 -17.35 -0.86 -19.54
N GLN A 92 -17.21 -2.16 -19.29
CA GLN A 92 -18.25 -3.17 -19.45
C GLN A 92 -18.99 -3.48 -18.14
N ALA A 93 -18.48 -3.00 -16.99
CA ALA A 93 -19.05 -3.29 -15.70
C ALA A 93 -20.46 -2.71 -15.55
N VAL A 94 -21.33 -3.52 -14.97
CA VAL A 94 -22.71 -3.15 -14.64
C VAL A 94 -22.88 -3.27 -13.13
N ILE A 95 -23.36 -2.21 -12.50
CA ILE A 95 -23.59 -2.15 -11.07
C ILE A 95 -25.08 -2.10 -10.73
N ASP A 96 -25.42 -2.63 -9.56
CA ASP A 96 -26.74 -2.45 -8.98
C ASP A 96 -26.86 -1.02 -8.44
N THR A 97 -27.98 -0.35 -8.70
CA THR A 97 -28.28 0.93 -8.06
C THR A 97 -28.94 0.73 -6.70
N ASP A 98 -29.05 1.79 -5.92
CA ASP A 98 -29.73 1.74 -4.63
C ASP A 98 -31.14 1.17 -4.78
N PRO A 99 -31.62 0.41 -3.77
CA PRO A 99 -32.99 -0.09 -3.76
C PRO A 99 -33.99 1.04 -3.93
N LEU A 100 -35.06 0.75 -4.66
CA LEU A 100 -36.19 1.68 -4.79
C LEU A 100 -36.87 1.92 -3.44
N ALA A 101 -37.69 2.96 -3.36
CA ALA A 101 -38.37 3.35 -2.12
C ALA A 101 -39.29 2.26 -1.54
N ASP A 102 -39.70 1.30 -2.36
CA ASP A 102 -40.49 0.12 -1.97
C ASP A 102 -39.65 -1.10 -1.52
N GLY A 103 -38.30 -0.94 -1.50
CA GLY A 103 -37.34 -1.98 -1.12
C GLY A 103 -36.99 -2.97 -2.23
N THR A 104 -37.50 -2.81 -3.45
CA THR A 104 -37.10 -3.63 -4.58
C THR A 104 -35.67 -3.27 -5.03
N PRO A 105 -34.87 -4.25 -5.56
CA PRO A 105 -33.57 -3.95 -6.11
C PRO A 105 -33.66 -2.86 -7.19
N GLY A 106 -32.76 -1.89 -7.12
CA GLY A 106 -32.66 -0.85 -8.12
C GLY A 106 -32.26 -1.43 -9.50
N PRO A 107 -32.51 -0.69 -10.59
CA PRO A 107 -32.09 -1.11 -11.92
C PRO A 107 -30.58 -1.18 -12.03
N LYS A 108 -30.09 -2.12 -12.84
CA LYS A 108 -28.66 -2.17 -13.17
C LYS A 108 -28.31 -1.09 -14.17
N ARG A 109 -27.12 -0.51 -13.98
CA ARG A 109 -26.57 0.46 -14.94
C ARG A 109 -25.07 0.29 -15.14
N PRO A 110 -24.50 0.71 -16.27
CA PRO A 110 -23.05 0.80 -16.43
C PRO A 110 -22.46 1.86 -15.48
N LEU A 111 -21.15 1.75 -15.23
CA LEU A 111 -20.38 2.78 -14.54
C LEU A 111 -20.34 4.08 -15.36
N GLU A 112 -20.46 5.21 -14.69
CA GLU A 112 -20.22 6.51 -15.26
C GLU A 112 -18.71 6.81 -15.37
N MET A 113 -18.32 7.73 -16.25
CA MET A 113 -16.92 8.13 -16.42
C MET A 113 -16.29 8.56 -15.10
N ALA A 114 -17.00 9.36 -14.31
CA ALA A 114 -16.50 9.82 -13.02
C ALA A 114 -16.26 8.67 -12.01
N GLU A 115 -17.10 7.65 -12.03
CA GLU A 115 -16.95 6.45 -11.19
C GLU A 115 -15.74 5.63 -11.63
N MET A 116 -15.57 5.39 -12.93
CA MET A 116 -14.42 4.69 -13.49
C MET A 116 -13.10 5.42 -13.16
N LEU A 117 -13.05 6.74 -13.37
CA LEU A 117 -11.88 7.56 -13.01
C LEU A 117 -11.56 7.51 -11.51
N SER A 118 -12.59 7.54 -10.66
CA SER A 118 -12.41 7.38 -9.20
C SER A 118 -11.82 6.03 -8.84
N ILE A 119 -12.28 4.94 -9.47
CA ILE A 119 -11.75 3.59 -9.25
C ILE A 119 -10.28 3.52 -9.69
N VAL A 120 -9.95 4.01 -10.89
CA VAL A 120 -8.57 3.99 -11.41
C VAL A 120 -7.64 4.83 -10.52
N GLN A 121 -8.08 6.00 -10.04
CA GLN A 121 -7.29 6.83 -9.13
C GLN A 121 -7.06 6.15 -7.77
N GLN A 122 -8.08 5.47 -7.24
CA GLN A 122 -7.94 4.71 -6.00
C GLN A 122 -6.94 3.54 -6.16
N LEU A 123 -6.97 2.84 -7.29
CA LEU A 123 -6.02 1.76 -7.57
C LEU A 123 -4.59 2.28 -7.67
N LEU A 124 -4.37 3.42 -8.33
CA LEU A 124 -3.06 4.08 -8.39
C LEU A 124 -2.51 4.36 -6.99
N VAL A 125 -3.28 5.07 -6.18
CA VAL A 125 -2.85 5.53 -4.85
C VAL A 125 -2.67 4.37 -3.89
N ALA A 126 -3.68 3.50 -3.80
CA ALA A 126 -3.69 2.42 -2.83
C ALA A 126 -2.65 1.33 -3.14
N GLY A 127 -2.42 1.04 -4.43
CA GLY A 127 -1.51 -0.02 -4.85
C GLY A 127 -0.02 0.34 -4.74
N ASN A 128 0.32 1.63 -4.81
CA ASN A 128 1.71 2.06 -4.79
C ASN A 128 2.22 2.40 -3.38
N GLU A 129 1.59 3.37 -2.72
CA GLU A 129 2.13 3.99 -1.51
C GLU A 129 2.27 3.06 -0.31
N THR A 130 1.28 2.22 -0.09
CA THR A 130 1.25 1.33 1.07
C THR A 130 2.30 0.23 0.96
N THR A 131 2.49 -0.33 -0.23
CA THR A 131 3.50 -1.37 -0.48
C THR A 131 4.92 -0.78 -0.41
N THR A 132 5.15 0.41 -1.00
CA THR A 132 6.43 1.14 -0.86
C THR A 132 6.83 1.30 0.60
N LYS A 133 5.89 1.78 1.44
CA LYS A 133 6.13 1.99 2.87
C LYS A 133 6.42 0.68 3.61
N SER A 134 5.72 -0.39 3.25
CA SER A 134 5.94 -1.72 3.84
C SER A 134 7.29 -2.31 3.44
N ILE A 135 7.71 -2.19 2.18
CA ILE A 135 9.04 -2.63 1.73
C ILE A 135 10.14 -1.89 2.50
N THR A 136 10.04 -0.56 2.55
CA THR A 136 11.03 0.28 3.23
C THR A 136 11.17 -0.09 4.71
N GLU A 137 10.04 -0.20 5.41
CA GLU A 137 10.03 -0.58 6.82
C GLU A 137 10.50 -2.02 7.04
N GLY A 138 10.15 -2.94 6.14
CA GLY A 138 10.58 -4.33 6.20
C GLY A 138 12.10 -4.48 6.05
N VAL A 139 12.73 -3.73 5.14
CA VAL A 139 14.19 -3.73 5.00
C VAL A 139 14.87 -3.16 6.24
N ARG A 140 14.34 -2.08 6.83
CA ARG A 140 14.82 -1.55 8.11
C ARG A 140 14.73 -2.60 9.21
N LEU A 141 13.58 -3.26 9.36
CA LEU A 141 13.37 -4.31 10.36
C LEU A 141 14.31 -5.50 10.16
N LEU A 142 14.55 -5.93 8.92
CA LEU A 142 15.51 -7.00 8.62
C LEU A 142 16.95 -6.60 8.98
N ALA A 143 17.35 -5.36 8.72
CA ALA A 143 18.66 -4.85 9.10
C ALA A 143 18.87 -4.81 10.62
N GLU A 144 17.84 -4.40 11.37
CA GLU A 144 17.85 -4.33 12.84
C GLU A 144 17.74 -5.71 13.50
N ASN A 145 17.29 -6.74 12.76
CA ASN A 145 17.07 -8.10 13.25
C ASN A 145 17.82 -9.14 12.40
N PRO A 146 19.19 -9.23 12.50
CA PRO A 146 19.99 -10.12 11.65
C PRO A 146 19.60 -11.59 11.76
N HIS A 147 19.05 -12.04 12.89
CA HIS A 147 18.58 -13.40 13.08
C HIS A 147 17.35 -13.72 12.20
N VAL A 148 16.45 -12.76 11.99
CA VAL A 148 15.30 -12.90 11.07
C VAL A 148 15.78 -12.92 9.62
N LEU A 149 16.76 -12.06 9.28
CA LEU A 149 17.39 -12.08 7.97
C LEU A 149 18.06 -13.45 7.71
N ALA A 150 18.74 -14.02 8.68
CA ALA A 150 19.35 -15.34 8.57
C ALA A 150 18.32 -16.46 8.34
N ALA A 151 17.17 -16.40 9.04
CA ALA A 151 16.06 -17.34 8.81
C ALA A 151 15.47 -17.19 7.41
N LEU A 152 15.26 -15.96 6.94
CA LEU A 152 14.81 -15.66 5.58
C LEU A 152 15.80 -16.16 4.53
N GLN A 153 17.09 -16.06 4.79
CA GLN A 153 18.15 -16.56 3.91
C GLN A 153 18.22 -18.09 3.86
N ALA A 154 17.86 -18.76 4.94
CA ALA A 154 17.84 -20.23 5.00
C ALA A 154 16.69 -20.82 4.19
N ASP A 155 15.54 -20.17 4.19
CA ASP A 155 14.35 -20.56 3.39
C ASP A 155 13.65 -19.31 2.81
N PRO A 156 14.19 -18.72 1.73
CA PRO A 156 13.63 -17.49 1.18
C PRO A 156 12.17 -17.60 0.74
N ALA A 157 11.78 -18.70 0.11
CA ALA A 157 10.43 -18.87 -0.39
C ALA A 157 9.42 -19.20 0.73
N GLY A 158 9.80 -20.02 1.70
CA GLY A 158 8.92 -20.43 2.79
C GLY A 158 8.80 -19.36 3.89
N TYR A 159 9.85 -18.58 4.13
CA TYR A 159 9.87 -17.60 5.22
C TYR A 159 9.44 -16.19 4.81
N ALA A 160 9.58 -15.79 3.53
CA ALA A 160 9.15 -14.48 3.04
C ALA A 160 7.66 -14.18 3.34
N PRO A 161 6.70 -15.12 3.21
CA PRO A 161 5.32 -14.86 3.59
C PRO A 161 5.12 -14.52 5.07
N LEU A 162 5.90 -15.10 5.96
CA LEU A 162 5.83 -14.82 7.40
C LEU A 162 6.42 -13.43 7.70
N VAL A 163 7.57 -13.12 7.12
CA VAL A 163 8.17 -11.77 7.15
C VAL A 163 7.17 -10.72 6.64
N THR A 164 6.49 -10.99 5.54
CA THR A 164 5.48 -10.09 4.96
C THR A 164 4.35 -9.77 5.94
N GLU A 165 3.73 -10.78 6.56
CA GLU A 165 2.63 -10.54 7.49
C GLU A 165 3.10 -9.77 8.73
N GLU A 166 4.29 -10.07 9.27
CA GLU A 166 4.81 -9.37 10.44
C GLU A 166 5.25 -7.93 10.11
N VAL A 167 5.84 -7.71 8.93
CA VAL A 167 6.10 -6.36 8.43
C VAL A 167 4.80 -5.57 8.28
N LEU A 168 3.76 -6.15 7.68
CA LEU A 168 2.45 -5.50 7.55
C LEU A 168 1.86 -5.15 8.91
N ARG A 169 1.97 -6.04 9.89
CA ARG A 169 1.52 -5.78 11.27
C ARG A 169 2.24 -4.59 11.88
N LEU A 170 3.57 -4.57 11.85
CA LEU A 170 4.38 -3.53 12.49
C LEU A 170 4.39 -2.22 11.71
N SER A 171 4.49 -2.25 10.38
CA SER A 171 4.48 -1.04 9.57
C SER A 171 3.11 -0.37 9.58
N THR A 172 2.05 -1.17 9.44
CA THR A 172 0.66 -0.71 9.31
C THR A 172 0.61 0.60 8.49
N PRO A 173 0.95 0.58 7.19
CA PRO A 173 1.16 1.82 6.42
C PRO A 173 -0.06 2.74 6.42
N THR A 174 -1.27 2.18 6.49
CA THR A 174 -2.50 2.92 6.77
C THR A 174 -2.80 2.83 8.26
N GLN A 175 -2.50 3.89 9.01
CA GLN A 175 -2.59 3.90 10.47
C GLN A 175 -4.00 3.73 11.01
N GLY A 176 -5.01 4.16 10.26
CA GLY A 176 -6.41 4.06 10.65
C GLY A 176 -7.35 4.62 9.60
N MET A 177 -8.65 4.40 9.80
CA MET A 177 -9.70 4.88 8.91
C MET A 177 -10.85 5.49 9.68
N PHE A 178 -11.44 6.52 9.10
CA PHE A 178 -12.61 7.18 9.66
C PHE A 178 -13.88 6.34 9.52
N ARG A 179 -14.75 6.49 10.50
CA ARG A 179 -16.13 5.98 10.50
C ARG A 179 -17.06 7.06 10.98
N VAL A 180 -18.34 6.93 10.65
CA VAL A 180 -19.42 7.75 11.20
C VAL A 180 -20.43 6.80 11.81
N ALA A 181 -20.84 7.06 13.05
CA ALA A 181 -21.90 6.29 13.70
C ALA A 181 -23.24 6.54 12.99
N THR A 182 -23.87 5.49 12.48
CA THR A 182 -25.16 5.57 11.77
C THR A 182 -26.36 5.54 12.72
N THR A 183 -26.16 5.08 13.94
CA THR A 183 -27.12 5.02 15.05
C THR A 183 -26.40 5.34 16.35
N ASP A 184 -27.16 5.65 17.41
CA ASP A 184 -26.59 5.67 18.74
C ASP A 184 -26.09 4.26 19.07
N THR A 185 -24.86 4.15 19.60
CA THR A 185 -24.25 2.87 19.90
C THR A 185 -23.41 2.98 21.17
N GLU A 186 -23.03 1.84 21.74
CA GLU A 186 -22.13 1.76 22.88
C GLU A 186 -20.88 0.94 22.52
N LEU A 187 -19.72 1.42 22.92
CA LEU A 187 -18.45 0.73 22.75
C LEU A 187 -17.62 0.86 24.02
N GLY A 188 -17.26 -0.25 24.65
CA GLY A 188 -16.46 -0.27 25.88
C GLY A 188 -17.06 0.53 27.01
N GLY A 189 -18.39 0.56 27.16
CA GLY A 189 -19.10 1.33 28.18
C GLY A 189 -19.25 2.84 27.87
N VAL A 190 -18.82 3.27 26.67
CA VAL A 190 -18.96 4.68 26.23
C VAL A 190 -20.07 4.78 25.19
N THR A 191 -21.04 5.64 25.45
CA THR A 191 -22.12 5.96 24.49
C THR A 191 -21.58 6.83 23.38
N ILE A 192 -21.81 6.42 22.14
CA ILE A 192 -21.41 7.11 20.91
C ILE A 192 -22.69 7.55 20.19
N PRO A 193 -23.01 8.83 20.16
CA PRO A 193 -24.19 9.33 19.48
C PRO A 193 -24.13 9.14 17.96
N LYS A 194 -25.27 8.96 17.32
CA LYS A 194 -25.42 9.02 15.87
C LYS A 194 -24.77 10.28 15.29
N GLY A 195 -24.05 10.13 14.19
CA GLY A 195 -23.32 11.20 13.51
C GLY A 195 -21.91 11.48 14.09
N SER A 196 -21.54 10.85 15.21
CA SER A 196 -20.18 10.95 15.74
C SER A 196 -19.15 10.44 14.74
N ARG A 197 -18.05 11.20 14.61
CA ARG A 197 -16.89 10.78 13.82
C ARG A 197 -15.94 9.98 14.70
N LEU A 198 -15.52 8.82 14.21
CA LEU A 198 -14.59 7.90 14.88
C LEU A 198 -13.39 7.64 14.00
N VAL A 199 -12.26 7.32 14.61
CA VAL A 199 -11.10 6.76 13.92
C VAL A 199 -10.87 5.36 14.47
N VAL A 200 -10.87 4.36 13.58
CA VAL A 200 -10.41 3.01 13.91
C VAL A 200 -8.92 2.98 13.68
N VAL A 201 -8.12 2.93 14.75
CA VAL A 201 -6.66 3.00 14.69
C VAL A 201 -6.09 1.59 14.56
N TYR A 202 -5.86 1.13 13.34
CA TYR A 202 -5.32 -0.21 13.04
C TYR A 202 -3.94 -0.42 13.64
N ALA A 203 -3.10 0.62 13.60
CA ALA A 203 -1.75 0.56 14.15
C ALA A 203 -1.72 0.28 15.65
N ALA A 204 -2.69 0.82 16.41
CA ALA A 204 -2.83 0.53 17.83
C ALA A 204 -3.29 -0.92 18.06
N ALA A 205 -4.30 -1.38 17.30
CA ALA A 205 -4.79 -2.75 17.41
C ALA A 205 -3.70 -3.78 17.03
N ASN A 206 -2.83 -3.46 16.08
CA ASN A 206 -1.71 -4.31 15.67
C ASN A 206 -0.57 -4.35 16.71
N ARG A 207 -0.68 -3.59 17.79
CA ARG A 207 0.26 -3.55 18.94
C ARG A 207 -0.42 -3.76 20.29
N ASP A 208 -1.67 -4.20 20.29
CA ASP A 208 -2.40 -4.48 21.51
C ASP A 208 -1.83 -5.74 22.19
N ALA A 209 -1.29 -5.59 23.41
CA ALA A 209 -0.68 -6.70 24.16
C ALA A 209 -1.68 -7.83 24.45
N SER A 210 -2.98 -7.54 24.54
CA SER A 210 -4.01 -8.57 24.74
C SER A 210 -4.12 -9.55 23.55
N VAL A 211 -3.67 -9.14 22.36
CA VAL A 211 -3.67 -9.95 21.14
C VAL A 211 -2.26 -10.43 20.80
N TRP A 212 -1.26 -9.55 20.94
CA TRP A 212 0.11 -9.77 20.44
C TRP A 212 1.10 -10.17 21.53
N GLY A 213 0.65 -10.33 22.79
CA GLY A 213 1.47 -10.76 23.92
C GLY A 213 2.30 -9.63 24.53
N ASP A 214 3.23 -10.00 25.42
CA ASP A 214 3.95 -9.06 26.30
C ASP A 214 4.94 -8.14 25.55
N ASP A 215 5.38 -8.54 24.36
CA ASP A 215 6.27 -7.74 23.51
C ASP A 215 5.66 -7.55 22.11
N PRO A 216 4.64 -6.67 22.00
CA PRO A 216 3.93 -6.46 20.75
C PRO A 216 4.76 -5.72 19.69
N ASP A 217 5.83 -5.04 20.06
CA ASP A 217 6.71 -4.30 19.17
C ASP A 217 7.87 -5.13 18.61
N ARG A 218 8.13 -6.32 19.18
CA ARG A 218 9.16 -7.22 18.67
C ARG A 218 8.83 -7.70 17.26
N PHE A 219 9.79 -7.59 16.36
CA PHE A 219 9.72 -8.17 15.02
C PHE A 219 9.93 -9.69 15.09
N ASP A 220 8.85 -10.44 14.97
CA ASP A 220 8.81 -11.89 15.17
C ASP A 220 7.89 -12.56 14.14
N PRO A 221 8.42 -12.95 12.98
CA PRO A 221 7.66 -13.63 11.94
C PRO A 221 7.12 -15.01 12.34
N ASP A 222 7.55 -15.57 13.48
CA ASP A 222 7.09 -16.89 13.95
C ASP A 222 5.87 -16.82 14.89
N ARG A 223 5.24 -15.65 15.02
CA ARG A 223 4.00 -15.50 15.80
C ARG A 223 2.88 -16.38 15.25
N PRO A 224 2.13 -17.10 16.10
CA PRO A 224 1.09 -18.03 15.65
C PRO A 224 -0.14 -17.33 15.03
N ASN A 225 -0.33 -16.04 15.33
CA ASN A 225 -1.52 -15.26 14.97
C ASN A 225 -1.25 -14.15 13.94
N LEU A 226 -0.18 -14.25 13.14
CA LEU A 226 0.23 -13.21 12.17
C LEU A 226 -0.91 -12.70 11.28
N LYS A 227 -1.81 -13.58 10.85
CA LYS A 227 -2.93 -13.23 9.96
C LYS A 227 -4.07 -12.46 10.62
N GLU A 228 -4.00 -12.24 11.94
CA GLU A 228 -5.01 -11.50 12.68
C GLU A 228 -4.80 -9.98 12.64
N HIS A 229 -3.67 -9.51 12.08
CA HIS A 229 -3.40 -8.10 11.96
C HIS A 229 -4.44 -7.35 11.13
N LEU A 230 -4.64 -6.07 11.43
CA LEU A 230 -5.62 -5.21 10.78
C LEU A 230 -5.00 -4.26 9.72
N ALA A 231 -3.80 -4.54 9.21
CA ALA A 231 -3.16 -3.70 8.19
C ALA A 231 -3.99 -3.57 6.91
N PHE A 232 -4.79 -4.59 6.59
CA PHE A 232 -5.74 -4.60 5.46
C PHE A 232 -7.18 -4.26 5.87
N GLY A 233 -7.42 -3.81 7.11
CA GLY A 233 -8.76 -3.61 7.64
C GLY A 233 -9.53 -4.93 7.80
N LYS A 234 -10.86 -4.84 7.93
CA LYS A 234 -11.76 -5.99 8.09
C LYS A 234 -13.17 -5.66 7.62
N GLY A 235 -13.99 -6.70 7.35
CA GLY A 235 -15.38 -6.56 6.94
C GLY A 235 -15.54 -6.19 5.47
N ILE A 236 -16.60 -5.45 5.12
CA ILE A 236 -16.94 -5.09 3.73
C ILE A 236 -15.89 -4.20 3.07
N HIS A 237 -15.07 -3.51 3.85
CA HIS A 237 -13.94 -2.68 3.38
C HIS A 237 -12.59 -3.38 3.50
N PHE A 238 -12.54 -4.71 3.67
CA PHE A 238 -11.27 -5.44 3.59
C PHE A 238 -10.57 -5.11 2.29
N CYS A 239 -9.26 -4.86 2.37
CA CYS A 239 -8.45 -4.37 1.25
C CYS A 239 -8.58 -5.26 0.01
N LEU A 240 -9.05 -4.67 -1.09
CA LEU A 240 -9.15 -5.37 -2.38
C LEU A 240 -7.77 -5.80 -2.91
N GLY A 241 -6.74 -4.94 -2.70
CA GLY A 241 -5.37 -5.18 -3.13
C GLY A 241 -4.55 -6.12 -2.23
N ALA A 242 -5.13 -6.68 -1.15
CA ALA A 242 -4.38 -7.52 -0.22
C ALA A 242 -3.66 -8.72 -0.88
N PRO A 243 -4.23 -9.42 -1.88
CA PRO A 243 -3.51 -10.47 -2.59
C PRO A 243 -2.30 -9.94 -3.38
N LEU A 244 -2.47 -8.83 -4.12
CA LEU A 244 -1.39 -8.23 -4.91
C LEU A 244 -0.26 -7.73 -4.01
N SER A 245 -0.59 -6.97 -2.97
CA SER A 245 0.39 -6.47 -2.00
C SER A 245 1.22 -7.60 -1.36
N ARG A 246 0.59 -8.73 -1.02
CA ARG A 246 1.30 -9.91 -0.51
C ARG A 246 2.24 -10.52 -1.54
N ILE A 247 1.83 -10.60 -2.80
CA ILE A 247 2.69 -11.10 -3.89
C ILE A 247 3.92 -10.20 -4.04
N GLU A 248 3.74 -8.89 -4.08
CA GLU A 248 4.80 -7.90 -4.21
C GLU A 248 5.79 -7.96 -3.02
N LEU A 249 5.27 -7.96 -1.79
CA LEU A 249 6.08 -8.03 -0.57
C LEU A 249 6.84 -9.36 -0.46
N ASN A 250 6.16 -10.48 -0.74
CA ASN A 250 6.79 -11.78 -0.74
C ASN A 250 7.93 -11.86 -1.77
N ALA A 251 7.70 -11.37 -2.99
CA ALA A 251 8.72 -11.32 -4.03
C ALA A 251 9.91 -10.44 -3.63
N ALA A 252 9.66 -9.28 -3.02
CA ALA A 252 10.71 -8.39 -2.54
C ALA A 252 11.56 -9.05 -1.45
N PHE A 253 10.93 -9.62 -0.42
CA PHE A 253 11.66 -10.26 0.69
C PHE A 253 12.31 -11.57 0.28
N GLU A 254 11.68 -12.36 -0.58
CA GLU A 254 12.32 -13.56 -1.16
C GLU A 254 13.56 -13.19 -1.95
N ALA A 255 13.52 -12.15 -2.78
CA ALA A 255 14.68 -11.67 -3.54
C ALA A 255 15.80 -11.19 -2.60
N ILE A 256 15.48 -10.50 -1.51
CA ILE A 256 16.43 -10.12 -0.47
C ILE A 256 17.04 -11.38 0.17
N GLY A 257 16.26 -12.33 0.62
CA GLY A 257 16.73 -13.57 1.22
C GLY A 257 17.65 -14.38 0.32
N ARG A 258 17.40 -14.40 -1.00
CA ARG A 258 18.21 -15.10 -1.99
C ARG A 258 19.53 -14.41 -2.32
N ARG A 259 19.53 -13.05 -2.38
CA ARG A 259 20.61 -12.29 -3.01
C ARG A 259 21.45 -11.48 -2.03
N VAL A 260 20.90 -11.09 -0.88
CA VAL A 260 21.55 -10.22 0.08
C VAL A 260 22.13 -11.06 1.22
N GLU A 261 23.41 -10.87 1.51
CA GLU A 261 24.10 -11.48 2.65
C GLU A 261 23.91 -10.65 3.91
N ARG A 262 24.08 -9.31 3.80
CA ARG A 262 23.99 -8.38 4.91
C ARG A 262 23.35 -7.07 4.48
N ILE A 263 22.55 -6.50 5.37
CA ILE A 263 21.96 -5.17 5.23
C ILE A 263 22.56 -4.30 6.32
N GLU A 264 23.09 -3.14 5.96
CA GLU A 264 23.60 -2.14 6.88
C GLU A 264 22.84 -0.84 6.69
N LEU A 265 22.36 -0.27 7.78
CA LEU A 265 21.73 1.06 7.81
C LEU A 265 22.84 2.09 7.96
N ALA A 266 22.79 3.16 7.16
CA ALA A 266 23.75 4.25 7.28
C ALA A 266 23.52 5.05 8.57
N ASP A 267 24.60 5.49 9.22
CA ASP A 267 24.54 6.31 10.43
C ASP A 267 23.88 7.70 10.18
N THR A 268 23.76 8.10 8.91
CA THR A 268 23.12 9.35 8.48
C THR A 268 21.60 9.29 8.48
N ASN A 269 20.98 8.12 8.68
CA ASN A 269 19.54 7.99 8.70
C ASN A 269 18.92 8.79 9.86
N ASP A 270 18.04 9.74 9.54
CA ASP A 270 17.27 10.51 10.53
C ASP A 270 15.91 9.87 10.86
N TYR A 271 15.56 8.79 10.18
CA TYR A 271 14.29 8.04 10.32
C TYR A 271 13.05 8.94 10.28
N ARG A 272 13.09 9.96 9.45
CA ARG A 272 11.98 10.89 9.30
C ARG A 272 10.84 10.25 8.52
N TYR A 273 9.64 10.32 9.10
CA TYR A 273 8.40 9.87 8.47
C TYR A 273 7.71 11.00 7.69
N HIS A 274 6.95 10.64 6.66
CA HIS A 274 6.06 11.58 5.99
C HIS A 274 5.09 12.22 6.99
N PRO A 275 4.84 13.54 6.91
CA PRO A 275 3.98 14.26 7.84
C PRO A 275 2.49 14.00 7.56
N SER A 276 2.06 12.75 7.71
CA SER A 276 0.67 12.31 7.54
C SER A 276 0.23 11.52 8.76
N PHE A 277 -0.94 11.83 9.30
CA PHE A 277 -1.52 11.07 10.41
C PHE A 277 -2.22 9.78 9.94
N MET A 278 -2.49 9.65 8.64
CA MET A 278 -3.14 8.46 8.07
C MET A 278 -2.15 7.47 7.45
N LEU A 279 -1.12 7.98 6.76
CA LEU A 279 -0.15 7.17 6.04
C LEU A 279 1.21 7.27 6.72
N ARG A 280 1.75 6.14 7.19
CA ARG A 280 3.04 6.07 7.85
C ARG A 280 4.09 5.41 6.95
N GLY A 281 5.18 6.08 6.71
CA GLY A 281 6.32 5.55 5.96
C GLY A 281 7.50 6.51 6.02
N LEU A 282 8.71 5.96 5.98
CA LEU A 282 9.95 6.72 5.93
C LEU A 282 10.04 7.55 4.64
N VAL A 283 10.58 8.76 4.75
CA VAL A 283 10.83 9.65 3.59
C VAL A 283 11.98 9.11 2.76
N HIS A 284 13.02 8.60 3.42
CA HIS A 284 14.19 7.96 2.83
C HIS A 284 14.73 6.90 3.79
N LEU A 285 15.52 5.99 3.26
CA LEU A 285 16.26 5.00 4.05
C LEU A 285 17.57 4.66 3.34
N ASP A 286 18.68 5.19 3.84
CA ASP A 286 20.01 4.94 3.32
C ASP A 286 20.53 3.59 3.82
N VAL A 287 20.80 2.69 2.88
CA VAL A 287 21.26 1.32 3.16
C VAL A 287 22.44 0.96 2.28
N SER A 288 23.23 -0.02 2.74
CA SER A 288 24.15 -0.77 1.87
C SER A 288 23.86 -2.24 1.96
N PHE A 289 23.92 -2.94 0.82
CA PHE A 289 23.77 -4.37 0.71
C PHE A 289 25.09 -5.04 0.40
N THR A 290 25.50 -6.00 1.24
CA THR A 290 26.51 -6.98 0.84
C THR A 290 25.78 -8.09 0.10
N MET A 291 26.15 -8.32 -1.16
CA MET A 291 25.53 -9.34 -2.00
C MET A 291 26.15 -10.69 -1.74
N ARG A 292 25.35 -11.75 -1.77
CA ARG A 292 25.85 -13.12 -1.78
C ARG A 292 26.63 -13.40 -3.06
N GLU A 293 27.78 -14.08 -2.95
CA GLU A 293 28.42 -14.63 -4.11
C GLU A 293 27.50 -15.69 -4.75
N VAL A 294 26.98 -15.39 -5.92
CA VAL A 294 26.26 -16.39 -6.72
C VAL A 294 27.33 -17.36 -7.20
N ALA A 295 27.33 -18.57 -6.63
CA ALA A 295 28.16 -19.66 -7.20
C ALA A 295 27.77 -19.73 -8.68
N GLY A 296 28.74 -19.46 -9.56
CA GLY A 296 28.55 -19.26 -10.99
C GLY A 296 27.69 -20.35 -11.62
N VAL A 297 26.74 -19.91 -12.44
CA VAL A 297 26.01 -20.74 -13.39
C VAL A 297 26.91 -20.96 -14.59
#